data_0f29e6518998a0c33df89d97e86063f3
#
_entry.id   0f29e6518998a0c33df89d97e86063f3
#
_cell.length_a   1.000
_cell.length_b   1.000
_cell.length_c   1.000
_cell.angle_alpha   90.00
_cell.angle_beta   90.00
_cell.angle_gamma   90.00
#
_symmetry.space_group_name_H-M   'P 1'
#
loop_
_entity.id
_entity.type
_entity.pdbx_description
1 polymer ?
#
loop_
_entity_poly.entity_id
_entity_poly.type
_entity_poly.pdbx_seq_one_letter_code
_entity_poly.pdbx_strand_id
1 'polypeptide(L)'
;MTLVAWLVLVEGGTAFWYRSQESRLPRAASWSVELPRDNATFRESPLSEAAKGLLRPDEVISASWTETGNLQWRVIYLRWNPGRVAGYLAALHTPQLCMPGAGFTLKASSPVKLFASQGVQLPFRGYTFEKDGFPIHVFYCRWEDRPHKEISVGEDPSRLALLRSVWTGRITGGQRVLEVAIRGSADQQEAEGALARELDKIIISNTEKPKH
;
A
#
# COMPACT_ATOMS: atom_id res chain seq x y z
N MET A 1 39.87 -6.37 -23.67
CA MET A 1 38.54 -6.67 -24.28
C MET A 1 37.73 -7.73 -23.52
N THR A 2 38.32 -8.67 -22.83
CA THR A 2 37.63 -9.77 -22.11
C THR A 2 36.77 -9.32 -20.95
N LEU A 3 37.18 -8.34 -20.13
CA LEU A 3 36.44 -7.88 -18.96
C LEU A 3 35.11 -7.18 -19.34
N VAL A 4 35.13 -6.32 -20.35
CA VAL A 4 33.94 -5.61 -20.85
C VAL A 4 32.93 -6.59 -21.44
N ALA A 5 33.41 -7.56 -22.25
CA ALA A 5 32.56 -8.61 -22.81
C ALA A 5 31.90 -9.45 -21.70
N TRP A 6 32.62 -9.77 -20.62
CA TRP A 6 32.11 -10.49 -19.46
C TRP A 6 31.06 -9.69 -18.73
N LEU A 7 31.27 -8.39 -18.47
CA LEU A 7 30.30 -7.52 -17.82
C LEU A 7 29.00 -7.42 -18.63
N VAL A 8 29.10 -7.22 -19.95
CA VAL A 8 27.93 -7.16 -20.84
C VAL A 8 27.17 -8.49 -20.85
N LEU A 9 27.86 -9.61 -20.78
CA LEU A 9 27.26 -10.95 -20.78
C LEU A 9 26.53 -11.21 -19.44
N VAL A 10 27.12 -10.81 -18.32
CA VAL A 10 26.50 -10.93 -17.00
C VAL A 10 25.30 -9.99 -16.86
N GLU A 11 25.41 -8.72 -17.27
CA GLU A 11 24.30 -7.78 -17.23
C GLU A 11 23.19 -8.15 -18.21
N GLY A 12 23.54 -8.51 -19.44
CA GLY A 12 22.58 -8.94 -20.45
C GLY A 12 21.88 -10.24 -20.06
N GLY A 13 22.61 -11.22 -19.53
CA GLY A 13 22.06 -12.48 -19.02
C GLY A 13 21.14 -12.27 -17.83
N THR A 14 21.53 -11.41 -16.89
CA THR A 14 20.69 -11.06 -15.72
C THR A 14 19.44 -10.30 -16.16
N ALA A 15 19.56 -9.33 -17.02
CA ALA A 15 18.42 -8.55 -17.53
C ALA A 15 17.44 -9.44 -18.33
N PHE A 16 17.96 -10.34 -19.17
CA PHE A 16 17.15 -11.29 -19.92
C PHE A 16 16.41 -12.28 -18.99
N TRP A 17 17.11 -12.81 -18.00
CA TRP A 17 16.52 -13.73 -17.03
C TRP A 17 15.39 -13.05 -16.25
N TYR A 18 15.58 -11.82 -15.78
CA TYR A 18 14.55 -11.07 -15.07
C TYR A 18 13.36 -10.77 -15.97
N ARG A 19 13.56 -10.32 -17.21
CA ARG A 19 12.47 -10.09 -18.17
C ARG A 19 11.68 -11.36 -18.48
N SER A 20 12.35 -12.49 -18.60
CA SER A 20 11.67 -13.79 -18.84
C SER A 20 10.81 -14.23 -17.66
N GLN A 21 11.19 -13.88 -16.43
CA GLN A 21 10.39 -14.15 -15.25
C GLN A 21 9.20 -13.19 -15.11
N GLU A 22 9.38 -11.91 -15.45
CA GLU A 22 8.32 -10.91 -15.44
C GLU A 22 7.17 -11.27 -16.41
N SER A 23 7.50 -11.78 -17.58
CA SER A 23 6.50 -12.18 -18.57
C SER A 23 5.66 -13.40 -18.16
N ARG A 24 6.11 -14.17 -17.16
CA ARG A 24 5.42 -15.36 -16.64
C ARG A 24 4.54 -15.08 -15.42
N LEU A 25 4.57 -13.84 -14.90
CA LEU A 25 3.70 -13.49 -13.77
C LEU A 25 2.27 -13.36 -14.30
N PRO A 26 1.32 -14.22 -13.86
CA PRO A 26 -0.08 -14.05 -14.20
C PRO A 26 -0.54 -12.71 -13.63
N ARG A 27 -1.42 -12.02 -14.37
CA ARG A 27 -2.01 -10.77 -13.92
C ARG A 27 -2.84 -11.04 -12.66
N ALA A 28 -2.39 -10.56 -11.52
CA ALA A 28 -3.18 -10.55 -10.31
C ALA A 28 -4.39 -9.61 -10.46
N ALA A 29 -5.44 -9.85 -9.68
CA ALA A 29 -6.54 -8.91 -9.55
C ALA A 29 -5.98 -7.52 -9.24
N SER A 30 -6.12 -6.59 -10.17
CA SER A 30 -5.65 -5.23 -10.00
C SER A 30 -6.79 -4.37 -9.49
N TRP A 31 -6.52 -3.56 -8.50
CA TRP A 31 -7.43 -2.55 -8.01
C TRP A 31 -6.72 -1.20 -7.94
N SER A 32 -7.47 -0.14 -8.00
CA SER A 32 -7.00 1.23 -7.90
C SER A 32 -7.92 2.03 -6.98
N VAL A 33 -7.54 3.27 -6.70
CA VAL A 33 -8.31 4.16 -5.85
C VAL A 33 -8.78 5.35 -6.68
N GLU A 34 -10.07 5.65 -6.59
CA GLU A 34 -10.65 6.89 -7.08
C GLU A 34 -11.25 7.66 -5.91
N LEU A 35 -10.81 8.89 -5.69
CA LEU A 35 -11.23 9.69 -4.54
C LEU A 35 -12.41 10.60 -4.90
N PRO A 36 -13.26 10.98 -3.91
CA PRO A 36 -14.49 11.75 -4.13
C PRO A 36 -14.17 13.22 -4.41
N ARG A 37 -13.72 13.51 -5.62
CA ARG A 37 -13.35 14.87 -6.07
C ARG A 37 -14.54 15.85 -6.14
N ASP A 38 -15.75 15.33 -6.15
CA ASP A 38 -17.01 16.06 -6.10
C ASP A 38 -17.40 16.54 -4.69
N ASN A 39 -16.72 16.03 -3.64
CA ASN A 39 -16.92 16.50 -2.28
C ASN A 39 -16.44 17.97 -2.14
N ALA A 40 -17.30 18.87 -1.67
CA ALA A 40 -17.00 20.30 -1.55
C ALA A 40 -15.80 20.63 -0.65
N THR A 41 -15.44 19.73 0.27
CA THR A 41 -14.30 19.85 1.19
C THR A 41 -13.06 19.11 0.71
N PHE A 42 -13.12 18.47 -0.45
CA PHE A 42 -12.00 17.72 -1.01
C PHE A 42 -10.78 18.63 -1.23
N ARG A 43 -9.63 18.17 -0.76
CA ARG A 43 -8.34 18.82 -0.95
C ARG A 43 -7.26 17.79 -1.26
N GLU A 44 -6.55 17.99 -2.33
CA GLU A 44 -5.33 17.23 -2.58
C GLU A 44 -4.30 17.54 -1.48
N SER A 45 -3.65 16.50 -0.99
CA SER A 45 -2.68 16.59 0.10
C SER A 45 -1.39 15.85 -0.31
N PRO A 46 -0.60 16.45 -1.22
CA PRO A 46 0.58 15.78 -1.78
C PRO A 46 1.58 15.41 -0.69
N LEU A 47 2.28 14.30 -0.90
CA LEU A 47 3.41 13.92 -0.05
C LEU A 47 4.49 15.00 -0.10
N SER A 48 5.19 15.18 1.02
CA SER A 48 6.39 16.04 1.03
C SER A 48 7.45 15.51 0.06
N GLU A 49 8.29 16.38 -0.46
CA GLU A 49 9.38 15.98 -1.37
C GLU A 49 10.36 15.01 -0.69
N ALA A 50 10.58 15.17 0.63
CA ALA A 50 11.38 14.24 1.41
C ALA A 50 10.74 12.84 1.44
N ALA A 51 9.43 12.73 1.64
CA ALA A 51 8.72 11.46 1.62
C ALA A 51 8.72 10.82 0.22
N LYS A 52 8.51 11.60 -0.83
CA LYS A 52 8.61 11.13 -2.22
C LYS A 52 10.02 10.60 -2.54
N GLY A 53 11.06 11.34 -2.13
CA GLY A 53 12.45 10.96 -2.34
C GLY A 53 12.85 9.68 -1.59
N LEU A 54 12.28 9.46 -0.40
CA LEU A 54 12.51 8.25 0.40
C LEU A 54 11.75 7.04 -0.15
N LEU A 55 10.46 7.20 -0.41
CA LEU A 55 9.56 6.10 -0.77
C LEU A 55 9.60 5.77 -2.27
N ARG A 56 9.90 6.73 -3.12
CA ARG A 56 9.99 6.59 -4.59
C ARG A 56 8.83 5.79 -5.20
N PRO A 57 7.58 6.09 -4.90
CA PRO A 57 6.45 5.41 -5.51
C PRO A 57 6.32 5.81 -6.98
N ASP A 58 5.84 4.88 -7.80
CA ASP A 58 5.53 5.14 -9.21
C ASP A 58 4.21 5.90 -9.38
N GLU A 59 3.29 5.73 -8.42
CA GLU A 59 2.02 6.42 -8.38
C GLU A 59 1.68 6.86 -6.95
N VAL A 60 1.17 8.07 -6.82
CA VAL A 60 0.73 8.65 -5.55
C VAL A 60 -0.63 9.29 -5.73
N ILE A 61 -1.59 8.89 -4.92
CA ILE A 61 -2.87 9.58 -4.75
C ILE A 61 -3.01 9.92 -3.27
N SER A 62 -3.16 11.17 -2.93
CA SER A 62 -3.33 11.58 -1.54
C SER A 62 -4.23 12.79 -1.44
N ALA A 63 -5.26 12.67 -0.61
CA ALA A 63 -6.22 13.74 -0.36
C ALA A 63 -6.85 13.64 1.02
N SER A 64 -7.55 14.69 1.38
CA SER A 64 -8.36 14.79 2.59
C SER A 64 -9.70 15.43 2.28
N TRP A 65 -10.73 15.04 3.00
CA TRP A 65 -12.07 15.62 2.93
C TRP A 65 -12.80 15.45 4.26
N THR A 66 -13.91 16.14 4.41
CA THR A 66 -14.82 15.98 5.54
C THR A 66 -16.15 15.49 5.01
N GLU A 67 -16.70 14.46 5.64
CA GLU A 67 -18.02 13.92 5.34
C GLU A 67 -19.07 14.50 6.30
N THR A 68 -20.34 14.32 5.94
CA THR A 68 -21.48 14.66 6.81
C THR A 68 -21.31 13.96 8.16
N GLY A 69 -21.47 14.70 9.27
CA GLY A 69 -21.18 14.16 10.62
C GLY A 69 -19.78 14.46 11.16
N ASN A 70 -19.03 15.34 10.48
CA ASN A 70 -17.69 15.79 10.87
C ASN A 70 -16.59 14.70 10.84
N LEU A 71 -16.82 13.59 10.18
CA LEU A 71 -15.77 12.63 9.92
C LEU A 71 -14.74 13.23 8.94
N GLN A 72 -13.52 13.37 9.41
CA GLN A 72 -12.41 13.86 8.60
C GLN A 72 -11.59 12.69 8.07
N TRP A 73 -11.47 12.63 6.77
CA TRP A 73 -10.75 11.60 6.05
C TRP A 73 -9.42 12.12 5.54
N ARG A 74 -8.41 11.29 5.63
CA ARG A 74 -7.17 11.44 4.87
C ARG A 74 -6.80 10.09 4.28
N VAL A 75 -6.64 10.05 2.97
CA VAL A 75 -6.27 8.85 2.24
C VAL A 75 -4.94 9.06 1.56
N ILE A 76 -4.07 8.07 1.67
CA ILE A 76 -2.79 7.99 0.96
C ILE A 76 -2.76 6.64 0.25
N TYR A 77 -2.68 6.66 -1.07
CA TYR A 77 -2.46 5.50 -1.89
C TYR A 77 -1.12 5.62 -2.59
N LEU A 78 -0.31 4.58 -2.47
CA LEU A 78 1.01 4.48 -3.09
C LEU A 78 1.08 3.19 -3.88
N ARG A 79 1.69 3.25 -5.07
CA ARG A 79 1.92 2.08 -5.88
C ARG A 79 3.36 2.05 -6.36
N TRP A 80 3.94 0.87 -6.34
CA TRP A 80 5.23 0.55 -6.93
C TRP A 80 5.05 -0.54 -7.97
N ASN A 81 5.60 -0.34 -9.15
CA ASN A 81 5.64 -1.35 -10.19
C ASN A 81 6.50 -2.54 -9.75
N PRO A 82 6.33 -3.72 -10.36
CA PRO A 82 7.18 -4.87 -10.06
C PRO A 82 8.66 -4.51 -10.17
N GLY A 83 9.45 -4.90 -9.16
CA GLY A 83 10.86 -4.58 -9.13
C GLY A 83 11.57 -5.07 -7.88
N ARG A 84 12.91 -5.02 -7.89
CA ARG A 84 13.76 -5.55 -6.81
C ARG A 84 13.54 -4.87 -5.46
N VAL A 85 13.18 -3.60 -5.45
CA VAL A 85 13.08 -2.78 -4.23
C VAL A 85 11.64 -2.43 -3.85
N ALA A 86 10.64 -2.74 -4.70
CA ALA A 86 9.26 -2.35 -4.46
C ALA A 86 8.74 -2.81 -3.09
N GLY A 87 8.96 -4.07 -2.73
CA GLY A 87 8.55 -4.61 -1.44
C GLY A 87 9.24 -3.95 -0.24
N TYR A 88 10.53 -3.59 -0.39
CA TYR A 88 11.28 -2.89 0.64
C TYR A 88 10.77 -1.46 0.83
N LEU A 89 10.60 -0.72 -0.26
CA LEU A 89 10.09 0.66 -0.21
C LEU A 89 8.67 0.73 0.38
N ALA A 90 7.79 -0.20 -0.02
CA ALA A 90 6.45 -0.31 0.57
C ALA A 90 6.49 -0.62 2.07
N ALA A 91 7.47 -1.40 2.54
CA ALA A 91 7.61 -1.72 3.96
C ALA A 91 8.13 -0.54 4.81
N LEU A 92 8.79 0.46 4.20
CA LEU A 92 9.22 1.67 4.90
C LEU A 92 8.07 2.61 5.26
N HIS A 93 6.94 2.51 4.56
CA HIS A 93 5.77 3.35 4.83
C HIS A 93 4.79 2.59 5.72
N THR A 94 5.00 2.65 7.02
CA THR A 94 4.07 2.10 8.01
C THR A 94 3.63 3.18 8.99
N PRO A 95 2.37 3.17 9.47
CA PRO A 95 1.89 4.17 10.42
C PRO A 95 2.74 4.25 11.69
N GLN A 96 3.26 3.10 12.15
CA GLN A 96 4.12 3.07 13.35
C GLN A 96 5.43 3.85 13.19
N LEU A 97 5.93 3.98 11.96
CA LEU A 97 7.15 4.75 11.69
C LEU A 97 6.83 6.23 11.38
N CYS A 98 5.76 6.48 10.63
CA CYS A 98 5.45 7.83 10.14
C CYS A 98 4.72 8.70 11.16
N MET A 99 3.76 8.13 11.89
CA MET A 99 2.90 8.89 12.81
C MET A 99 3.66 9.46 14.02
N PRO A 100 4.60 8.75 14.67
CA PRO A 100 5.39 9.33 15.75
C PRO A 100 6.23 10.53 15.30
N GLY A 101 6.79 10.48 14.09
CA GLY A 101 7.53 11.60 13.49
C GLY A 101 6.68 12.86 13.29
N ALA A 102 5.34 12.70 13.18
CA ALA A 102 4.37 13.78 13.09
C ALA A 102 3.79 14.21 14.47
N GLY A 103 4.33 13.66 15.56
CA GLY A 103 3.94 13.99 16.94
C GLY A 103 2.73 13.22 17.46
N PHE A 104 2.39 12.09 16.84
CA PHE A 104 1.31 11.22 17.32
C PHE A 104 1.86 10.11 18.22
N THR A 105 1.09 9.75 19.24
CA THR A 105 1.40 8.64 20.14
C THR A 105 0.51 7.45 19.82
N LEU A 106 1.08 6.27 19.61
CA LEU A 106 0.32 5.03 19.42
C LEU A 106 -0.34 4.62 20.74
N LYS A 107 -1.66 4.43 20.73
CA LYS A 107 -2.45 3.98 21.89
C LYS A 107 -2.87 2.52 21.77
N ALA A 108 -3.27 2.09 20.57
CA ALA A 108 -3.74 0.73 20.34
C ALA A 108 -3.46 0.28 18.89
N SER A 109 -3.40 -1.02 18.69
CA SER A 109 -3.42 -1.64 17.38
C SER A 109 -4.33 -2.85 17.36
N SER A 110 -5.02 -3.09 16.25
CA SER A 110 -5.88 -4.26 16.08
C SER A 110 -5.21 -5.31 15.19
N PRO A 111 -5.66 -6.58 15.27
CA PRO A 111 -5.26 -7.59 14.31
C PRO A 111 -5.75 -7.19 12.92
N VAL A 112 -5.19 -7.84 11.90
CA VAL A 112 -5.62 -7.61 10.53
C VAL A 112 -7.04 -8.14 10.34
N LYS A 113 -7.88 -7.32 9.70
CA LYS A 113 -9.21 -7.65 9.23
C LYS A 113 -9.28 -7.57 7.72
N LEU A 114 -10.07 -8.44 7.12
CA LEU A 114 -10.35 -8.43 5.69
C LEU A 114 -11.60 -7.58 5.42
N PHE A 115 -11.46 -6.58 4.57
CA PHE A 115 -12.55 -5.77 4.07
C PHE A 115 -12.83 -6.16 2.62
N ALA A 116 -14.05 -6.60 2.34
CA ALA A 116 -14.49 -6.90 0.98
C ALA A 116 -14.95 -5.61 0.31
N SER A 117 -14.42 -5.31 -0.86
CA SER A 117 -14.88 -4.20 -1.70
C SER A 117 -14.65 -4.53 -3.16
N GLN A 118 -15.67 -4.35 -4.01
CA GLN A 118 -15.61 -4.56 -5.47
C GLN A 118 -15.00 -5.92 -5.87
N GLY A 119 -15.27 -6.98 -5.08
CA GLY A 119 -14.74 -8.32 -5.32
C GLY A 119 -13.28 -8.55 -4.91
N VAL A 120 -12.66 -7.57 -4.27
CA VAL A 120 -11.31 -7.67 -3.69
C VAL A 120 -11.39 -7.77 -2.17
N GLN A 121 -10.55 -8.61 -1.57
CA GLN A 121 -10.42 -8.73 -0.11
C GLN A 121 -9.17 -7.96 0.35
N LEU A 122 -9.35 -6.81 0.96
CA LEU A 122 -8.27 -5.93 1.38
C LEU A 122 -7.91 -6.16 2.85
N PRO A 123 -6.66 -6.57 3.18
CA PRO A 123 -6.22 -6.81 4.55
C PRO A 123 -5.81 -5.51 5.23
N PHE A 124 -6.65 -4.96 6.09
CA PHE A 124 -6.33 -3.78 6.87
C PHE A 124 -5.94 -4.13 8.31
N ARG A 125 -4.87 -3.48 8.78
CA ARG A 125 -4.55 -3.38 10.20
C ARG A 125 -4.96 -2.00 10.69
N GLY A 126 -5.71 -1.95 11.80
CA GLY A 126 -6.11 -0.71 12.44
C GLY A 126 -5.12 -0.28 13.52
N TYR A 127 -4.94 1.02 13.65
CA TYR A 127 -4.16 1.67 14.69
C TYR A 127 -4.94 2.85 15.24
N THR A 128 -4.90 3.04 16.54
CA THR A 128 -5.38 4.25 17.19
C THR A 128 -4.20 5.05 17.69
N PHE A 129 -4.05 6.24 17.16
CA PHE A 129 -3.08 7.22 17.63
C PHE A 129 -3.79 8.38 18.31
N GLU A 130 -3.04 9.15 19.08
CA GLU A 130 -3.52 10.35 19.75
C GLU A 130 -2.51 11.48 19.59
N LYS A 131 -3.03 12.69 19.35
CA LYS A 131 -2.25 13.93 19.38
C LYS A 131 -3.09 15.02 20.03
N ASP A 132 -2.53 15.71 21.01
CA ASP A 132 -3.19 16.81 21.76
C ASP A 132 -4.55 16.39 22.36
N GLY A 133 -4.67 15.13 22.81
CA GLY A 133 -5.88 14.57 23.38
C GLY A 133 -6.94 14.11 22.36
N PHE A 134 -6.69 14.26 21.07
CA PHE A 134 -7.61 13.88 20.01
C PHE A 134 -7.19 12.56 19.36
N PRO A 135 -8.08 11.54 19.33
CA PRO A 135 -7.80 10.28 18.67
C PRO A 135 -7.85 10.41 17.14
N ILE A 136 -7.04 9.59 16.48
CA ILE A 136 -7.10 9.34 15.06
C ILE A 136 -6.98 7.84 14.81
N HIS A 137 -7.89 7.29 14.04
CA HIS A 137 -7.89 5.88 13.66
C HIS A 137 -7.26 5.75 12.26
N VAL A 138 -6.17 5.00 12.19
CA VAL A 138 -5.41 4.79 10.95
C VAL A 138 -5.52 3.34 10.54
N PHE A 139 -6.02 3.11 9.34
CA PHE A 139 -6.14 1.79 8.73
C PHE A 139 -5.12 1.66 7.62
N TYR A 140 -4.31 0.62 7.69
CA TYR A 140 -3.19 0.40 6.80
C TYR A 140 -3.34 -0.94 6.09
N CYS A 141 -3.39 -0.92 4.77
CA CYS A 141 -3.40 -2.07 3.90
C CYS A 141 -2.14 -2.07 3.05
N ARG A 142 -1.38 -3.17 3.10
CA ARG A 142 -0.31 -3.45 2.15
C ARG A 142 -0.72 -4.63 1.29
N TRP A 143 -0.65 -4.44 -0.02
CA TRP A 143 -1.04 -5.41 -1.02
C TRP A 143 0.10 -5.69 -1.98
N GLU A 144 0.28 -6.96 -2.32
CA GLU A 144 1.22 -7.37 -3.37
C GLU A 144 0.46 -7.96 -4.56
N ASP A 145 0.77 -7.47 -5.75
CA ASP A 145 0.20 -7.97 -7.00
C ASP A 145 0.80 -9.34 -7.35
N ARG A 146 0.35 -10.38 -6.65
CA ARG A 146 0.70 -11.78 -6.95
C ARG A 146 -0.54 -12.59 -7.26
N PRO A 147 -0.47 -13.50 -8.25
CA PRO A 147 -1.47 -14.53 -8.38
C PRO A 147 -1.25 -15.60 -7.31
N HIS A 148 -2.27 -15.89 -6.56
CA HIS A 148 -2.36 -17.03 -5.64
C HIS A 148 -1.16 -17.26 -4.70
N LYS A 149 -1.17 -16.60 -3.56
CA LYS A 149 -0.81 -17.20 -2.28
C LYS A 149 -1.26 -16.31 -1.14
N GLU A 150 -1.72 -16.95 -0.08
CA GLU A 150 -2.08 -16.42 1.24
C GLU A 150 -1.70 -14.95 1.47
N ILE A 151 -2.69 -14.17 1.81
CA ILE A 151 -2.56 -12.77 2.21
C ILE A 151 -1.41 -12.69 3.21
N SER A 152 -0.23 -12.31 2.74
CA SER A 152 0.94 -12.10 3.62
C SER A 152 0.66 -10.87 4.47
N VAL A 153 -0.09 -11.09 5.53
CA VAL A 153 -0.40 -10.07 6.49
C VAL A 153 0.83 -9.80 7.32
N GLY A 154 1.56 -8.72 6.95
CA GLY A 154 2.41 -8.00 7.90
C GLY A 154 3.51 -8.80 8.59
N GLU A 155 4.16 -9.75 7.94
CA GLU A 155 5.45 -10.22 8.42
C GLU A 155 6.48 -9.12 8.18
N ASP A 156 7.06 -8.63 9.26
CA ASP A 156 8.29 -7.83 9.23
C ASP A 156 9.28 -8.57 8.31
N PRO A 157 9.79 -7.94 7.24
CA PRO A 157 10.73 -8.61 6.38
C PRO A 157 12.01 -8.84 7.18
N SER A 158 12.14 -10.01 7.78
CA SER A 158 13.40 -10.39 8.41
C SER A 158 14.50 -10.28 7.35
N ARG A 159 15.70 -9.80 7.75
CA ARG A 159 16.86 -9.72 6.83
C ARG A 159 17.10 -11.01 6.07
N LEU A 160 16.77 -12.15 6.70
CA LEU A 160 16.85 -13.49 6.10
C LEU A 160 15.80 -13.71 5.00
N ALA A 161 14.56 -13.20 5.17
CA ALA A 161 13.53 -13.28 4.12
C ALA A 161 13.93 -12.44 2.90
N LEU A 162 14.54 -11.27 3.13
CA LEU A 162 15.08 -10.41 2.06
C LEU A 162 16.21 -11.11 1.31
N LEU A 163 17.20 -11.69 2.02
CA LEU A 163 18.29 -12.45 1.41
C LEU A 163 17.76 -13.67 0.63
N ARG A 164 16.77 -14.36 1.17
CA ARG A 164 16.15 -15.50 0.51
C ARG A 164 15.40 -15.10 -0.77
N SER A 165 14.71 -13.94 -0.76
CA SER A 165 14.04 -13.42 -1.96
C SER A 165 15.03 -13.03 -3.06
N VAL A 166 16.16 -12.42 -2.70
CA VAL A 166 17.24 -12.09 -3.62
C VAL A 166 17.87 -13.37 -4.18
N TRP A 167 18.16 -14.34 -3.33
CA TRP A 167 18.78 -15.62 -3.74
C TRP A 167 17.88 -16.46 -4.64
N THR A 168 16.57 -16.46 -4.37
CA THR A 168 15.59 -17.20 -5.19
C THR A 168 15.19 -16.45 -6.46
N GLY A 169 15.79 -15.28 -6.73
CA GLY A 169 15.47 -14.46 -7.91
C GLY A 169 14.00 -14.02 -7.96
N ARG A 170 13.31 -14.03 -6.81
CA ARG A 170 11.91 -13.59 -6.74
C ARG A 170 11.87 -12.10 -6.95
N ILE A 171 11.47 -11.70 -8.14
CA ILE A 171 11.02 -10.32 -8.38
C ILE A 171 9.78 -10.13 -7.52
N THR A 172 9.79 -9.13 -6.65
CA THR A 172 8.59 -8.76 -5.92
C THR A 172 7.56 -8.27 -6.93
N GLY A 173 6.35 -8.79 -6.86
CA GLY A 173 5.21 -8.27 -7.60
C GLY A 173 5.03 -6.77 -7.32
N GLY A 174 4.19 -6.09 -8.10
CA GLY A 174 3.81 -4.72 -7.80
C GLY A 174 3.31 -4.62 -6.36
N GLN A 175 3.63 -3.53 -5.69
CA GLN A 175 3.20 -3.28 -4.32
C GLN A 175 2.22 -2.12 -4.30
N ARG A 176 1.20 -2.22 -3.45
CA ARG A 176 0.26 -1.14 -3.16
C ARG A 176 0.16 -0.94 -1.67
N VAL A 177 0.09 0.30 -1.27
CA VAL A 177 -0.21 0.70 0.10
C VAL A 177 -1.41 1.61 0.05
N LEU A 178 -2.41 1.31 0.87
CA LEU A 178 -3.55 2.18 1.11
C LEU A 178 -3.60 2.46 2.61
N GLU A 179 -3.38 3.72 2.96
CA GLU A 179 -3.52 4.23 4.31
C GLU A 179 -4.74 5.15 4.37
N VAL A 180 -5.63 4.88 5.31
CA VAL A 180 -6.84 5.68 5.55
C VAL A 180 -6.84 6.12 7.00
N ALA A 181 -6.77 7.42 7.23
CA ALA A 181 -6.85 8.02 8.55
C ALA A 181 -8.21 8.71 8.73
N ILE A 182 -8.88 8.40 9.84
CA ILE A 182 -10.23 8.88 10.18
C ILE A 182 -10.17 9.60 11.52
N ARG A 183 -10.70 10.82 11.57
CA ARG A 183 -10.93 11.58 12.80
C ARG A 183 -12.41 11.90 12.95
N GLY A 184 -12.83 12.12 14.20
CA GLY A 184 -14.21 12.50 14.52
C GLY A 184 -15.13 11.31 14.75
N SER A 185 -14.64 10.06 14.66
CA SER A 185 -15.36 8.87 15.13
C SER A 185 -15.22 8.72 16.64
N ALA A 186 -16.26 8.19 17.29
CA ALA A 186 -16.27 7.99 18.73
C ALA A 186 -15.25 6.92 19.16
N ASP A 187 -15.13 5.86 18.38
CA ASP A 187 -14.22 4.76 18.66
C ASP A 187 -13.72 4.08 17.36
N GLN A 188 -12.86 3.08 17.54
CA GLN A 188 -12.28 2.33 16.40
C GLN A 188 -13.34 1.51 15.65
N GLN A 189 -14.39 1.01 16.33
CA GLN A 189 -15.41 0.18 15.70
C GLN A 189 -16.28 1.03 14.75
N GLU A 190 -16.64 2.24 15.17
CA GLU A 190 -17.34 3.20 14.31
C GLU A 190 -16.48 3.58 13.10
N ALA A 191 -15.18 3.84 13.32
CA ALA A 191 -14.22 4.12 12.25
C ALA A 191 -14.09 2.95 11.26
N GLU A 192 -14.08 1.70 11.74
CA GLU A 192 -14.09 0.50 10.89
C GLU A 192 -15.35 0.39 10.03
N GLY A 193 -16.52 0.69 10.63
CA GLY A 193 -17.79 0.72 9.89
C GLY A 193 -17.83 1.81 8.83
N ALA A 194 -17.26 2.99 9.14
CA ALA A 194 -17.11 4.06 8.17
C ALA A 194 -16.14 3.68 7.03
N LEU A 195 -14.99 3.09 7.38
CA LEU A 195 -14.02 2.59 6.41
C LEU A 195 -14.67 1.62 5.41
N ALA A 196 -15.42 0.62 5.90
CA ALA A 196 -16.06 -0.37 5.03
C ALA A 196 -16.95 0.29 3.98
N ARG A 197 -17.78 1.27 4.39
CA ARG A 197 -18.66 2.01 3.48
C ARG A 197 -17.89 2.86 2.47
N GLU A 198 -16.78 3.47 2.90
CA GLU A 198 -16.00 4.34 2.02
C GLU A 198 -15.18 3.54 1.01
N LEU A 199 -14.65 2.39 1.40
CA LEU A 199 -13.94 1.49 0.47
C LEU A 199 -14.79 1.10 -0.74
N ASP A 200 -16.08 0.86 -0.55
CA ASP A 200 -17.00 0.51 -1.65
C ASP A 200 -17.18 1.64 -2.67
N LYS A 201 -16.92 2.89 -2.26
CA LYS A 201 -16.98 4.06 -3.13
C LYS A 201 -15.66 4.31 -3.83
N ILE A 202 -14.54 4.16 -3.12
CA ILE A 202 -13.22 4.60 -3.62
C ILE A 202 -12.41 3.49 -4.29
N ILE A 203 -12.71 2.20 -4.04
CA ILE A 203 -12.00 1.09 -4.69
C ILE A 203 -12.60 0.81 -6.05
N ILE A 204 -11.74 0.75 -7.06
CA ILE A 204 -12.09 0.30 -8.41
C ILE A 204 -11.33 -0.99 -8.68
N SER A 205 -12.06 -2.06 -8.93
CA SER A 205 -11.47 -3.35 -9.33
C SER A 205 -11.41 -3.44 -10.85
N ASN A 206 -10.21 -3.62 -11.37
CA ASN A 206 -9.97 -3.94 -12.78
C ASN A 206 -9.98 -5.46 -13.00
N THR A 207 -10.92 -6.16 -12.39
CA THR A 207 -11.12 -7.58 -12.66
C THR A 207 -11.66 -7.68 -14.07
N GLU A 208 -10.82 -7.98 -15.07
CA GLU A 208 -11.32 -8.42 -16.38
C GLU A 208 -12.21 -9.64 -16.12
N LYS A 209 -13.50 -9.52 -16.43
CA LYS A 209 -14.40 -10.67 -16.49
C LYS A 209 -13.73 -11.73 -17.37
N PRO A 210 -13.62 -12.98 -16.94
CA PRO A 210 -13.11 -14.04 -17.79
C PRO A 210 -13.97 -14.03 -19.06
N LYS A 211 -13.33 -13.86 -20.21
CA LYS A 211 -13.99 -14.05 -21.50
C LYS A 211 -14.36 -15.53 -21.58
N HIS A 212 -15.65 -15.81 -21.44
CA HIS A 212 -16.23 -17.11 -21.74
C HIS A 212 -16.19 -17.36 -23.25
#